data_e152ca09145b4f8dd53b633c723ed365
#
_entry.id   e152ca09145b4f8dd53b633c723ed365
#
_cell.length_a   1.000
_cell.length_b   1.000
_cell.length_c   1.000
_cell.angle_alpha   90.00
_cell.angle_beta   90.00
_cell.angle_gamma   90.00
#
_symmetry.space_group_name_H-M   'P 1'
#
loop_
_entity.id
_entity.type
_entity.pdbx_description
1 polymer ?
#
loop_
_entity_poly.entity_id
_entity_poly.type
_entity_poly.pdbx_seq_one_letter_code
_entity_poly.pdbx_strand_id
1 'polypeptide(L)'
;MNTNDEKIQWHPAFDAALQIELGEETKYKADTETVDFIPAAELTITFVCYHYPRTMLQKLQRDRQITVENMESGIYYLMGDAIPMQLIIVPRLSKTNNYWLNNLRNDLKSGGEIRNFIEKYGENKNSKLYQALADTIMRANWQELKEERKMCEA
;
A
#
# COMPACT_ATOMS: atom_id res chain seq x y z
N MET A 1 -1.14 29.98 24.01
CA MET A 1 -1.93 28.89 23.42
C MET A 1 -1.43 28.68 22.00
N ASN A 2 -0.47 27.78 21.83
CA ASN A 2 0.03 27.40 20.49
C ASN A 2 -0.70 26.13 20.08
N THR A 3 -1.74 26.26 19.29
CA THR A 3 -2.35 25.15 18.56
C THR A 3 -1.48 24.89 17.33
N ASN A 4 -0.47 24.06 17.49
CA ASN A 4 0.14 23.37 16.37
C ASN A 4 -0.86 22.34 15.85
N ASP A 5 -1.75 22.76 14.98
CA ASP A 5 -2.46 21.88 14.05
C ASP A 5 -1.40 21.33 13.09
N GLU A 6 -0.64 20.33 13.53
CA GLU A 6 0.09 19.47 12.61
C GLU A 6 -0.95 18.72 11.77
N LYS A 7 -1.27 19.32 10.62
CA LYS A 7 -2.01 18.63 9.57
C LYS A 7 -1.28 17.32 9.31
N ILE A 8 -1.99 16.20 9.44
CA ILE A 8 -1.49 14.91 9.00
C ILE A 8 -1.12 15.08 7.53
N GLN A 9 0.17 15.14 7.22
CA GLN A 9 0.62 15.11 5.84
C GLN A 9 0.50 13.65 5.37
N TRP A 10 -0.54 13.38 4.61
CA TRP A 10 -0.67 12.15 3.87
C TRP A 10 0.44 12.06 2.83
N HIS A 11 0.93 10.87 2.57
CA HIS A 11 1.90 10.68 1.50
C HIS A 11 1.28 11.14 0.16
N PRO A 12 1.97 11.95 -0.67
CA PRO A 12 1.40 12.50 -1.92
C PRO A 12 0.80 11.44 -2.86
N ALA A 13 1.33 10.23 -2.85
CA ALA A 13 0.78 9.11 -3.61
C ALA A 13 -0.61 8.65 -3.10
N PHE A 14 -0.90 8.78 -1.80
CA PHE A 14 -2.20 8.47 -1.23
C PHE A 14 -3.22 9.54 -1.57
N ASP A 15 -2.83 10.83 -1.47
CA ASP A 15 -3.68 11.95 -1.88
C ASP A 15 -3.99 11.88 -3.38
N ALA A 16 -3.00 11.52 -4.22
CA ALA A 16 -3.19 11.35 -5.66
C ALA A 16 -4.15 10.19 -5.98
N ALA A 17 -4.00 9.03 -5.31
CA ALA A 17 -4.89 7.89 -5.50
C ALA A 17 -6.33 8.22 -5.05
N LEU A 18 -6.50 8.86 -3.90
CA LEU A 18 -7.81 9.28 -3.38
C LEU A 18 -8.46 10.34 -4.28
N GLN A 19 -7.68 11.29 -4.84
CA GLN A 19 -8.17 12.30 -5.78
C GLN A 19 -8.53 11.71 -7.14
N ILE A 20 -7.82 10.69 -7.60
CA ILE A 20 -8.13 9.99 -8.84
C ILE A 20 -9.46 9.25 -8.68
N GLU A 21 -9.66 8.50 -7.61
CA GLU A 21 -10.94 7.81 -7.35
C GLU A 21 -12.09 8.78 -7.19
N LEU A 22 -11.93 9.83 -6.37
CA LEU A 22 -12.94 10.89 -6.21
C LEU A 22 -13.14 11.71 -7.49
N GLY A 23 -12.09 11.92 -8.29
CA GLY A 23 -12.15 12.62 -9.55
C GLY A 23 -12.85 11.80 -10.65
N GLU A 24 -12.66 10.50 -10.71
CA GLU A 24 -13.38 9.61 -11.60
C GLU A 24 -14.85 9.46 -11.21
N GLU A 25 -15.16 9.36 -9.91
CA GLU A 25 -16.54 9.39 -9.43
C GLU A 25 -17.27 10.69 -9.80
N THR A 26 -16.61 11.85 -9.67
CA THR A 26 -17.21 13.14 -10.06
C THR A 26 -17.40 13.24 -11.57
N LYS A 27 -16.52 12.66 -12.36
CA LYS A 27 -16.65 12.61 -13.83
C LYS A 27 -17.78 11.68 -14.27
N TYR A 28 -17.92 10.53 -13.62
CA TYR A 28 -19.05 9.61 -13.87
C TYR A 28 -20.40 10.24 -13.49
N LYS A 29 -20.46 11.00 -12.41
CA LYS A 29 -21.67 11.72 -11.97
C LYS A 29 -22.08 12.86 -12.93
N ALA A 30 -21.15 13.42 -13.69
CA ALA A 30 -21.44 14.45 -14.67
C ALA A 30 -22.05 13.92 -15.98
N ASP A 31 -21.77 12.68 -16.34
CA ASP A 31 -22.19 12.05 -17.58
C ASP A 31 -23.44 11.16 -17.45
N THR A 32 -23.85 10.79 -16.23
CA THR A 32 -25.03 9.99 -15.98
C THR A 32 -25.96 10.69 -14.98
N GLU A 33 -27.23 10.86 -15.34
CA GLU A 33 -28.28 11.39 -14.42
C GLU A 33 -28.58 10.46 -13.23
N THR A 34 -27.94 9.30 -13.14
CA THR A 34 -28.05 8.35 -12.03
C THR A 34 -26.84 8.50 -11.12
N VAL A 35 -27.10 9.01 -9.92
CA VAL A 35 -26.09 9.03 -8.86
C VAL A 35 -26.01 7.63 -8.25
N ASP A 36 -25.05 6.83 -8.70
CA ASP A 36 -24.71 5.59 -8.02
C ASP A 36 -24.02 5.93 -6.69
N PHE A 37 -24.76 5.81 -5.61
CA PHE A 37 -24.24 6.00 -4.27
C PHE A 37 -23.49 4.72 -3.85
N ILE A 38 -22.18 4.82 -3.66
CA ILE A 38 -21.37 3.73 -3.09
C ILE A 38 -21.51 3.83 -1.56
N PRO A 39 -22.09 2.83 -0.88
CA PRO A 39 -22.16 2.80 0.57
C PRO A 39 -20.75 2.83 1.19
N ALA A 40 -20.57 3.54 2.29
CA ALA A 40 -19.28 3.60 2.98
C ALA A 40 -18.72 2.21 3.36
N ALA A 41 -19.62 1.23 3.57
CA ALA A 41 -19.24 -0.15 3.86
C ALA A 41 -18.62 -0.91 2.66
N GLU A 42 -18.82 -0.43 1.44
CA GLU A 42 -18.20 -0.98 0.23
C GLU A 42 -16.82 -0.36 -0.05
N LEU A 43 -16.49 0.74 0.62
CA LEU A 43 -15.18 1.36 0.56
C LEU A 43 -14.25 0.69 1.57
N THR A 44 -12.97 0.59 1.24
CA THR A 44 -11.95 0.07 2.13
C THR A 44 -10.72 0.97 2.08
N ILE A 45 -10.16 1.31 3.24
CA ILE A 45 -8.90 2.05 3.33
C ILE A 45 -7.82 1.09 3.78
N THR A 46 -6.75 0.96 2.99
CA THR A 46 -5.58 0.16 3.33
C THR A 46 -4.36 1.06 3.52
N PHE A 47 -3.81 1.06 4.74
CA PHE A 47 -2.53 1.72 5.03
C PHE A 47 -1.40 0.71 4.86
N VAL A 48 -0.50 0.96 3.92
CA VAL A 48 0.69 0.13 3.71
C VAL A 48 1.89 0.88 4.27
N CYS A 49 2.50 0.37 5.33
CA CYS A 49 3.54 1.03 6.09
C CYS A 49 4.79 0.14 6.23
N TYR A 50 5.97 0.75 6.24
CA TYR A 50 7.21 0.07 6.58
C TYR A 50 7.39 -0.01 8.11
N HIS A 51 7.01 1.04 8.83
CA HIS A 51 7.03 1.10 10.30
C HIS A 51 5.62 1.16 10.86
N TYR A 52 5.46 0.67 12.09
CA TYR A 52 4.17 0.74 12.79
C TYR A 52 3.80 2.19 13.12
N PRO A 53 2.72 2.76 12.57
CA PRO A 53 2.41 4.18 12.61
C PRO A 53 1.71 4.57 13.93
N ARG A 54 2.45 4.57 15.05
CA ARG A 54 1.90 4.80 16.41
C ARG A 54 1.10 6.09 16.53
N THR A 55 1.66 7.20 16.03
CA THR A 55 1.02 8.52 16.16
C THR A 55 -0.30 8.58 15.39
N MET A 56 -0.33 8.04 14.17
CA MET A 56 -1.55 7.95 13.38
C MET A 56 -2.61 7.12 14.10
N LEU A 57 -2.26 5.95 14.59
CA LEU A 57 -3.19 5.06 15.28
C LEU A 57 -3.72 5.68 16.57
N GLN A 58 -2.88 6.33 17.36
CA GLN A 58 -3.33 7.06 18.56
C GLN A 58 -4.32 8.17 18.24
N LYS A 59 -4.09 8.91 17.14
CA LYS A 59 -5.05 9.95 16.69
C LYS A 59 -6.37 9.31 16.24
N LEU A 60 -6.33 8.24 15.44
CA LEU A 60 -7.54 7.55 15.01
C LEU A 60 -8.33 6.95 16.19
N GLN A 61 -7.64 6.35 17.15
CA GLN A 61 -8.27 5.82 18.37
C GLN A 61 -8.94 6.92 19.17
N ARG A 62 -8.27 8.06 19.35
CA ARG A 62 -8.79 9.18 20.13
C ARG A 62 -9.94 9.91 19.42
N ASP A 63 -9.78 10.20 18.14
CA ASP A 63 -10.65 11.10 17.40
C ASP A 63 -11.83 10.36 16.74
N ARG A 64 -11.66 9.06 16.45
CA ARG A 64 -12.67 8.20 15.80
C ARG A 64 -13.06 6.97 16.61
N GLN A 65 -12.50 6.80 17.80
CA GLN A 65 -12.80 5.68 18.72
C GLN A 65 -12.56 4.29 18.09
N ILE A 66 -11.64 4.19 17.13
CA ILE A 66 -11.32 2.92 16.51
C ILE A 66 -10.57 2.00 17.49
N THR A 67 -10.73 0.69 17.32
CA THR A 67 -9.90 -0.34 17.95
C THR A 67 -8.96 -0.96 16.92
N VAL A 68 -7.78 -1.40 17.36
CA VAL A 68 -6.78 -2.03 16.50
C VAL A 68 -6.68 -3.50 16.86
N GLU A 69 -7.01 -4.37 15.92
CA GLU A 69 -6.97 -5.82 16.08
C GLU A 69 -5.88 -6.42 15.19
N ASN A 70 -4.99 -7.22 15.79
CA ASN A 70 -4.00 -7.96 15.02
C ASN A 70 -4.63 -9.24 14.47
N MET A 71 -4.69 -9.36 13.15
CA MET A 71 -5.27 -10.53 12.47
C MET A 71 -4.22 -11.58 12.14
N GLU A 72 -3.09 -11.12 11.59
CA GLU A 72 -1.94 -11.95 11.21
C GLU A 72 -0.65 -11.17 11.42
N SER A 73 0.49 -11.81 11.22
CA SER A 73 1.78 -11.12 11.25
C SER A 73 1.82 -9.99 10.22
N GLY A 74 1.90 -8.76 10.71
CA GLY A 74 1.94 -7.55 9.88
C GLY A 74 0.59 -7.05 9.36
N ILE A 75 -0.54 -7.72 9.67
CA ILE A 75 -1.88 -7.31 9.23
C ILE A 75 -2.75 -6.97 10.44
N TYR A 76 -3.32 -5.77 10.44
CA TYR A 76 -4.16 -5.24 11.49
C TYR A 76 -5.46 -4.69 10.91
N TYR A 77 -6.59 -4.96 11.55
CA TYR A 77 -7.84 -4.31 11.26
C TYR A 77 -8.09 -3.15 12.21
N LEU A 78 -8.61 -2.06 11.67
CA LEU A 78 -8.96 -0.84 12.40
C LEU A 78 -10.48 -0.77 12.43
N MET A 79 -11.05 -1.22 13.56
CA MET A 79 -12.49 -1.42 13.73
C MET A 79 -13.16 -0.20 14.38
N GLY A 80 -14.42 0.05 14.03
CA GLY A 80 -15.27 1.08 14.67
C GLY A 80 -15.55 2.30 13.82
N ASP A 81 -14.91 2.46 12.64
CA ASP A 81 -15.26 3.49 11.66
C ASP A 81 -16.38 3.02 10.72
N ALA A 82 -17.06 3.96 10.06
CA ALA A 82 -18.04 3.67 9.02
C ALA A 82 -17.40 3.05 7.78
N ILE A 83 -16.13 3.38 7.51
CA ILE A 83 -15.35 2.80 6.39
C ILE A 83 -14.41 1.75 6.97
N PRO A 84 -14.49 0.48 6.52
CA PRO A 84 -13.54 -0.55 6.92
C PRO A 84 -12.10 -0.17 6.60
N MET A 85 -11.21 -0.28 7.59
CA MET A 85 -9.81 0.06 7.44
C MET A 85 -8.91 -1.10 7.82
N GLN A 86 -7.76 -1.23 7.12
CA GLN A 86 -6.70 -2.17 7.48
C GLN A 86 -5.33 -1.50 7.43
N LEU A 87 -4.40 -2.03 8.22
CA LEU A 87 -3.01 -1.60 8.26
C LEU A 87 -2.11 -2.79 7.95
N ILE A 88 -1.22 -2.62 7.00
CA ILE A 88 -0.23 -3.61 6.59
C ILE A 88 1.16 -3.08 6.94
N ILE A 89 1.92 -3.85 7.74
CA ILE A 89 3.32 -3.57 8.06
C ILE A 89 4.21 -4.49 7.23
N VAL A 90 4.70 -3.97 6.11
CA VAL A 90 5.41 -4.75 5.08
C VAL A 90 6.52 -5.66 5.63
N PRO A 91 7.45 -5.19 6.51
CA PRO A 91 8.52 -6.05 7.01
C PRO A 91 8.07 -7.17 7.93
N ARG A 92 6.82 -7.13 8.42
CA ARG A 92 6.24 -8.13 9.31
C ARG A 92 5.39 -9.16 8.58
N LEU A 93 5.13 -8.97 7.29
CA LEU A 93 4.34 -9.90 6.49
C LEU A 93 5.04 -11.26 6.36
N SER A 94 4.23 -12.32 6.30
CA SER A 94 4.72 -13.63 5.92
C SER A 94 5.34 -13.61 4.52
N LYS A 95 6.60 -14.00 4.40
CA LYS A 95 7.30 -14.07 3.13
C LYS A 95 6.71 -15.11 2.16
N THR A 96 6.02 -16.11 2.70
CA THR A 96 5.40 -17.17 1.92
C THR A 96 4.03 -16.74 1.41
N ASN A 97 3.15 -16.30 2.32
CA ASN A 97 1.75 -15.99 1.99
C ASN A 97 1.59 -14.61 1.33
N ASN A 98 2.48 -13.67 1.64
CA ASN A 98 2.40 -12.28 1.20
C ASN A 98 3.66 -11.85 0.43
N TYR A 99 4.20 -12.74 -0.40
CA TYR A 99 5.46 -12.53 -1.10
C TYR A 99 5.54 -11.18 -1.82
N TRP A 100 4.53 -10.83 -2.61
CA TRP A 100 4.52 -9.60 -3.42
C TRP A 100 4.48 -8.35 -2.56
N LEU A 101 3.60 -8.30 -1.56
CA LEU A 101 3.51 -7.17 -0.63
C LEU A 101 4.76 -7.06 0.25
N ASN A 102 5.36 -8.18 0.66
CA ASN A 102 6.60 -8.18 1.43
C ASN A 102 7.78 -7.58 0.65
N ASN A 103 7.77 -7.68 -0.68
CA ASN A 103 8.77 -7.09 -1.56
C ASN A 103 8.47 -5.63 -1.96
N LEU A 104 7.34 -5.04 -1.53
CA LEU A 104 7.01 -3.64 -1.77
C LEU A 104 7.85 -2.73 -0.84
N ARG A 105 9.15 -2.71 -1.08
CA ARG A 105 10.18 -2.00 -0.31
C ARG A 105 11.36 -1.63 -1.22
N ASN A 106 12.26 -0.79 -0.74
CA ASN A 106 13.39 -0.23 -1.50
C ASN A 106 14.76 -0.72 -1.01
N ASP A 107 14.82 -1.81 -0.27
CA ASP A 107 16.03 -2.36 0.33
C ASP A 107 16.26 -3.84 -0.02
N LEU A 108 15.74 -4.29 -1.17
CA LEU A 108 15.99 -5.63 -1.68
C LEU A 108 17.48 -5.79 -2.00
N LYS A 109 18.04 -6.94 -1.64
CA LYS A 109 19.47 -7.22 -1.85
C LYS A 109 19.70 -7.87 -3.21
N SER A 110 20.72 -7.37 -3.93
CA SER A 110 21.25 -8.03 -5.12
C SER A 110 21.72 -9.45 -4.77
N GLY A 111 21.68 -10.36 -5.73
CA GLY A 111 21.93 -11.78 -5.55
C GLY A 111 20.65 -12.56 -5.25
N GLY A 112 20.37 -12.81 -3.98
CA GLY A 112 19.27 -13.70 -3.57
C GLY A 112 17.86 -13.12 -3.76
N GLU A 113 17.58 -11.96 -3.18
CA GLU A 113 16.22 -11.39 -3.16
C GLU A 113 15.78 -10.86 -4.53
N ILE A 114 16.65 -10.12 -5.22
CA ILE A 114 16.38 -9.58 -6.56
C ILE A 114 16.24 -10.72 -7.58
N ARG A 115 17.10 -11.74 -7.54
CA ARG A 115 17.00 -12.88 -8.44
C ARG A 115 15.70 -13.64 -8.26
N ASN A 116 15.34 -13.95 -7.03
CA ASN A 116 14.07 -14.61 -6.71
C ASN A 116 12.86 -13.77 -7.17
N PHE A 117 12.93 -12.45 -7.01
CA PHE A 117 11.89 -11.55 -7.48
C PHE A 117 11.73 -11.61 -9.01
N ILE A 118 12.83 -11.58 -9.78
CA ILE A 118 12.81 -11.67 -11.25
C ILE A 118 12.19 -13.00 -11.70
N GLU A 119 12.58 -14.12 -11.07
CA GLU A 119 12.05 -15.46 -11.36
C GLU A 119 10.54 -15.52 -11.10
N LYS A 120 10.08 -15.06 -9.92
CA LYS A 120 8.66 -15.01 -9.55
C LYS A 120 7.84 -14.09 -10.46
N TYR A 121 8.41 -12.97 -10.89
CA TYR A 121 7.75 -12.11 -11.87
C TYR A 121 7.61 -12.81 -13.24
N GLY A 122 8.62 -13.54 -13.67
CA GLY A 122 8.58 -14.31 -14.90
C GLY A 122 7.40 -15.31 -14.97
N GLU A 123 7.05 -15.92 -13.84
CA GLU A 123 5.90 -16.82 -13.72
C GLU A 123 4.54 -16.10 -13.88
N ASN A 124 4.47 -14.81 -13.55
CA ASN A 124 3.25 -14.02 -13.45
C ASN A 124 3.16 -12.85 -14.45
N LYS A 125 4.07 -12.78 -15.42
CA LYS A 125 4.22 -11.66 -16.36
C LYS A 125 2.98 -11.31 -17.20
N ASN A 126 2.03 -12.23 -17.33
CA ASN A 126 0.80 -12.04 -18.11
C ASN A 126 -0.31 -11.32 -17.31
N SER A 127 -0.16 -11.13 -16.02
CA SER A 127 -1.12 -10.43 -15.19
C SER A 127 -0.79 -8.94 -15.09
N LYS A 128 -1.74 -8.08 -15.51
CA LYS A 128 -1.59 -6.62 -15.41
C LYS A 128 -1.35 -6.13 -13.98
N LEU A 129 -1.98 -6.78 -12.99
CA LEU A 129 -1.79 -6.47 -11.58
C LEU A 129 -0.34 -6.74 -11.15
N TYR A 130 0.19 -7.92 -11.47
CA TYR A 130 1.58 -8.26 -11.14
C TYR A 130 2.58 -7.42 -11.92
N GLN A 131 2.27 -7.02 -13.15
CA GLN A 131 3.11 -6.08 -13.91
C GLN A 131 3.22 -4.72 -13.19
N ALA A 132 2.09 -4.12 -12.80
CA ALA A 132 2.09 -2.83 -12.11
C ALA A 132 2.84 -2.87 -10.78
N LEU A 133 2.63 -3.95 -10.01
CA LEU A 133 3.34 -4.16 -8.74
C LEU A 133 4.84 -4.37 -8.94
N ALA A 134 5.22 -5.19 -9.92
CA ALA A 134 6.61 -5.44 -10.28
C ALA A 134 7.31 -4.16 -10.76
N ASP A 135 6.67 -3.35 -11.58
CA ASP A 135 7.21 -2.05 -12.02
C ASP A 135 7.50 -1.13 -10.84
N THR A 136 6.61 -1.09 -9.84
CA THR A 136 6.81 -0.30 -8.63
C THR A 136 8.01 -0.79 -7.82
N ILE A 137 8.12 -2.10 -7.61
CA ILE A 137 9.24 -2.73 -6.88
C ILE A 137 10.56 -2.52 -7.63
N MET A 138 10.57 -2.71 -8.95
CA MET A 138 11.76 -2.52 -9.78
C MET A 138 12.25 -1.09 -9.78
N ARG A 139 11.35 -0.10 -9.84
CA ARG A 139 11.73 1.32 -9.76
C ARG A 139 12.34 1.66 -8.41
N ALA A 140 11.76 1.15 -7.33
CA ALA A 140 12.25 1.38 -5.97
C ALA A 140 13.64 0.75 -5.71
N ASN A 141 13.98 -0.34 -6.45
CA ASN A 141 15.23 -1.11 -6.28
C ASN A 141 16.12 -1.06 -7.53
N TRP A 142 16.06 0.03 -8.31
CA TRP A 142 16.71 0.13 -9.61
C TRP A 142 18.23 -0.07 -9.59
N GLN A 143 18.90 0.40 -8.54
CA GLN A 143 20.35 0.25 -8.42
C GLN A 143 20.75 -1.22 -8.21
N GLU A 144 20.05 -1.92 -7.33
CA GLU A 144 20.29 -3.34 -7.04
C GLU A 144 19.99 -4.22 -8.27
N LEU A 145 18.97 -3.86 -9.06
CA LEU A 145 18.67 -4.53 -10.33
C LEU A 145 19.81 -4.38 -11.36
N LYS A 146 20.42 -3.20 -11.45
CA LYS A 146 21.58 -2.96 -12.31
C LYS A 146 22.79 -3.79 -11.89
N GLU A 147 23.02 -3.91 -10.59
CA GLU A 147 24.12 -4.72 -10.05
C GLU A 147 23.91 -6.22 -10.34
N GLU A 148 22.69 -6.71 -10.13
CA GLU A 148 22.32 -8.10 -10.46
C GLU A 148 22.56 -8.40 -11.93
N ARG A 149 22.14 -7.50 -12.83
CA ARG A 149 22.38 -7.67 -14.28
C ARG A 149 23.86 -7.79 -14.61
N LYS A 150 24.70 -6.93 -14.03
CA LYS A 150 26.17 -7.00 -14.25
C LYS A 150 26.77 -8.31 -13.77
N MET A 151 26.27 -8.86 -12.66
CA MET A 151 26.74 -10.16 -12.16
C MET A 151 26.33 -11.33 -13.06
N CYS A 152 25.20 -11.22 -13.75
CA CYS A 152 24.73 -12.24 -14.69
C CYS A 152 25.46 -12.20 -16.07
N GLU A 153 26.04 -11.03 -16.43
CA GLU A 153 26.75 -10.82 -17.68
C GLU A 153 28.29 -11.11 -17.55
N ALA A 154 28.79 -11.29 -16.34
CA ALA A 154 30.19 -11.60 -16.06
C ALA A 154 30.44 -13.08 -15.95
#